data_7a0affc0d7f1c2a1eb3fa881d6ae6571
#
_entry.id   7a0affc0d7f1c2a1eb3fa881d6ae6571
#
_cell.length_a   1.000
_cell.length_b   1.000
_cell.length_c   1.000
_cell.angle_alpha   90.00
_cell.angle_beta   90.00
_cell.angle_gamma   90.00
#
_symmetry.space_group_name_H-M   'P 1'
#
loop_
_entity.id
_entity.type
_entity.pdbx_description
1 polymer ?
#
loop_
_entity_poly.entity_id
_entity_poly.type
_entity_poly.pdbx_seq_one_letter_code
_entity_poly.pdbx_strand_id
1 'polypeptide(L)'
;MNHSICHIEIPATDLAKTIKFYQELFGWKIEMWGGSDYATFDTGKEPGGGIMKVDKVSPPMGMGLTFYVLVDTIEDTLSKAEKLGGKLVKEKITVGDMGWYGLFSDLDGNVIGIWKNKEQ
;
A
#
# COMPACT_ATOMS: atom_id res chain seq x y z
N MET A 1 6.44 -26.34 -8.00
CA MET A 1 6.13 -24.89 -8.05
C MET A 1 5.02 -24.59 -7.07
N ASN A 2 5.15 -23.59 -6.23
CA ASN A 2 4.18 -23.35 -5.15
C ASN A 2 3.17 -22.24 -5.44
N HIS A 3 3.23 -21.66 -6.62
CA HIS A 3 2.27 -20.62 -7.04
C HIS A 3 2.23 -19.43 -6.09
N SER A 4 3.36 -19.08 -5.52
CA SER A 4 3.40 -17.92 -4.63
C SER A 4 3.22 -16.62 -5.42
N ILE A 5 2.76 -15.61 -4.73
CA ILE A 5 2.61 -14.29 -5.34
C ILE A 5 3.99 -13.68 -5.49
N CYS A 6 4.33 -13.23 -6.70
CA CYS A 6 5.67 -12.73 -6.97
C CYS A 6 5.71 -11.25 -7.34
N HIS A 7 4.56 -10.61 -7.55
CA HIS A 7 4.53 -9.23 -8.01
C HIS A 7 3.17 -8.63 -7.75
N ILE A 8 3.15 -7.39 -7.27
CA ILE A 8 1.92 -6.65 -7.01
C ILE A 8 2.00 -5.33 -7.77
N GLU A 9 0.92 -4.92 -8.43
CA GLU A 9 0.91 -3.64 -9.12
C GLU A 9 -0.11 -2.68 -8.52
N ILE A 10 0.30 -1.43 -8.40
CA ILE A 10 -0.52 -0.36 -7.87
C ILE A 10 -0.72 0.66 -8.99
N PRO A 11 -1.93 0.90 -9.45
CA PRO A 11 -2.17 1.93 -10.48
C PRO A 11 -2.12 3.31 -9.86
N ALA A 12 -1.59 4.28 -10.61
CA ALA A 12 -1.44 5.64 -10.12
C ALA A 12 -1.67 6.63 -11.25
N THR A 13 -2.45 7.67 -11.00
CA THR A 13 -2.68 8.70 -12.00
C THR A 13 -1.54 9.72 -12.05
N ASP A 14 -0.84 9.90 -10.93
CA ASP A 14 0.33 10.77 -10.85
C ASP A 14 1.46 9.97 -10.23
N LEU A 15 2.31 9.43 -11.08
CA LEU A 15 3.33 8.50 -10.65
C LEU A 15 4.28 9.12 -9.62
N ALA A 16 4.74 10.35 -9.86
CA ALA A 16 5.69 11.01 -8.95
C ALA A 16 5.09 11.21 -7.56
N LYS A 17 3.84 11.63 -7.50
CA LYS A 17 3.18 11.84 -6.21
C LYS A 17 2.95 10.53 -5.47
N THR A 18 2.59 9.48 -6.19
CA THR A 18 2.35 8.18 -5.58
C THR A 18 3.65 7.57 -5.08
N ILE A 19 4.74 7.72 -5.84
CA ILE A 19 6.05 7.26 -5.39
C ILE A 19 6.41 7.94 -4.07
N LYS A 20 6.25 9.25 -4.00
CA LYS A 20 6.56 9.99 -2.78
C LYS A 20 5.70 9.53 -1.61
N PHE A 21 4.41 9.31 -1.87
CA PHE A 21 3.48 8.85 -0.85
C PHE A 21 3.98 7.55 -0.20
N TYR A 22 4.29 6.55 -1.00
CA TYR A 22 4.71 5.26 -0.45
C TYR A 22 6.10 5.29 0.14
N GLN A 23 7.02 6.07 -0.44
CA GLN A 23 8.34 6.23 0.13
C GLN A 23 8.26 6.85 1.53
N GLU A 24 7.45 7.87 1.69
CA GLU A 24 7.36 8.55 2.99
C GLU A 24 6.56 7.74 3.99
N LEU A 25 5.52 7.05 3.54
CA LEU A 25 4.67 6.28 4.45
C LEU A 25 5.37 5.01 4.96
N PHE A 26 5.94 4.23 4.04
CA PHE A 26 6.49 2.91 4.38
C PHE A 26 8.00 2.82 4.27
N GLY A 27 8.65 3.79 3.66
CA GLY A 27 10.09 3.71 3.44
C GLY A 27 10.48 2.72 2.36
N TRP A 28 9.58 2.37 1.47
CA TRP A 28 9.89 1.47 0.38
C TRP A 28 10.94 2.07 -0.53
N LYS A 29 11.80 1.21 -1.07
CA LYS A 29 12.79 1.63 -2.04
C LYS A 29 12.12 1.57 -3.42
N ILE A 30 11.97 2.73 -4.05
CA ILE A 30 11.23 2.84 -5.30
C ILE A 30 12.10 3.47 -6.37
N GLU A 31 12.18 2.83 -7.53
CA GLU A 31 13.00 3.29 -8.64
C GLU A 31 12.21 3.28 -9.94
N MET A 32 12.45 4.30 -10.76
CA MET A 32 11.87 4.32 -12.09
C MET A 32 12.44 3.18 -12.90
N TRP A 33 11.62 2.59 -13.76
CA TRP A 33 12.03 1.49 -14.59
C TRP A 33 11.62 1.73 -16.04
N GLY A 34 12.56 1.69 -16.94
CA GLY A 34 12.30 1.86 -18.37
C GLY A 34 12.16 3.32 -18.75
N GLY A 35 10.96 3.83 -18.75
CA GLY A 35 10.69 5.20 -19.12
C GLY A 35 10.14 5.97 -17.94
N SER A 36 9.06 6.71 -18.16
CA SER A 36 8.47 7.58 -17.16
C SER A 36 7.12 7.07 -16.64
N ASP A 37 6.70 5.88 -17.06
CA ASP A 37 5.34 5.40 -16.77
C ASP A 37 5.28 4.25 -15.77
N TYR A 38 6.43 3.81 -15.28
CA TYR A 38 6.46 2.66 -14.39
C TYR A 38 7.61 2.78 -13.40
N ALA A 39 7.34 2.37 -12.17
CA ALA A 39 8.38 2.31 -11.14
C ALA A 39 8.28 0.97 -10.44
N THR A 40 9.40 0.46 -9.93
CA THR A 40 9.40 -0.78 -9.14
C THR A 40 9.58 -0.43 -7.68
N PHE A 41 8.95 -1.20 -6.80
CA PHE A 41 9.15 -1.02 -5.38
C PHE A 41 9.68 -2.30 -4.74
N ASP A 42 10.50 -2.10 -3.72
CA ASP A 42 11.14 -3.16 -2.97
C ASP A 42 10.85 -2.88 -1.49
N THR A 43 10.18 -3.81 -0.84
CA THR A 43 9.82 -3.64 0.58
C THR A 43 10.85 -4.26 1.51
N GLY A 44 11.87 -4.91 0.95
CA GLY A 44 12.86 -5.64 1.73
C GLY A 44 12.61 -7.12 1.78
N LYS A 45 11.43 -7.56 1.39
CA LYS A 45 11.04 -8.95 1.30
C LYS A 45 10.12 -9.14 0.12
N GLU A 46 9.98 -10.37 -0.35
CA GLU A 46 9.04 -10.67 -1.41
C GLU A 46 7.63 -10.76 -0.88
N PRO A 47 6.64 -10.39 -1.67
CA PRO A 47 6.79 -9.88 -3.04
C PRO A 47 7.07 -8.39 -3.05
N GLY A 48 7.76 -7.94 -4.10
CA GLY A 48 7.82 -6.53 -4.43
C GLY A 48 6.77 -6.25 -5.48
N GLY A 49 6.96 -5.19 -6.25
CA GLY A 49 5.97 -4.90 -7.27
C GLY A 49 6.30 -3.66 -8.06
N GLY A 50 5.27 -3.07 -8.64
CA GLY A 50 5.41 -1.88 -9.44
C GLY A 50 4.28 -0.90 -9.20
N ILE A 51 4.55 0.34 -9.56
CA ILE A 51 3.53 1.39 -9.58
C ILE A 51 3.42 1.80 -11.04
N MET A 52 2.22 1.71 -11.58
CA MET A 52 1.99 1.88 -13.01
C MET A 52 1.16 3.11 -13.27
N LYS A 53 1.64 3.99 -14.15
CA LYS A 53 0.87 5.17 -14.50
C LYS A 53 -0.33 4.78 -15.34
N VAL A 54 -1.49 5.30 -14.99
CA VAL A 54 -2.73 5.07 -15.73
C VAL A 54 -3.44 6.41 -15.87
N ASP A 55 -4.40 6.50 -16.82
CA ASP A 55 -5.15 7.73 -17.01
C ASP A 55 -6.13 7.96 -15.87
N LYS A 56 -6.73 6.89 -15.40
CA LYS A 56 -7.62 6.97 -14.23
C LYS A 56 -7.70 5.60 -13.59
N VAL A 57 -8.01 5.58 -12.30
CA VAL A 57 -8.24 4.33 -11.59
C VAL A 57 -9.74 4.09 -11.57
N SER A 58 -10.16 3.00 -12.19
CA SER A 58 -11.57 2.71 -12.37
C SER A 58 -11.79 1.21 -12.36
N PRO A 59 -12.87 0.73 -11.79
CA PRO A 59 -13.84 1.44 -10.96
C PRO A 59 -13.25 1.84 -9.62
N PRO A 60 -14.00 2.54 -8.78
CA PRO A 60 -13.51 2.89 -7.45
C PRO A 60 -13.05 1.64 -6.74
N MET A 61 -11.93 1.73 -6.14
CA MET A 61 -11.32 0.60 -5.50
C MET A 61 -11.96 0.26 -4.19
N GLY A 62 -11.95 -0.18 -3.36
CA GLY A 62 -12.66 -0.28 -2.11
C GLY A 62 -12.96 -1.71 -1.73
N MET A 63 -13.69 -2.38 -2.54
CA MET A 63 -14.17 -3.70 -2.17
C MET A 63 -13.52 -4.81 -2.99
N GLY A 64 -12.44 -4.51 -3.70
CA GLY A 64 -11.77 -5.51 -4.50
C GLY A 64 -10.63 -6.17 -3.74
N LEU A 65 -9.65 -6.59 -4.48
CA LEU A 65 -8.48 -7.22 -3.94
C LEU A 65 -7.66 -6.23 -3.12
N THR A 66 -7.18 -6.64 -1.96
CA THR A 66 -6.36 -5.78 -1.11
C THR A 66 -5.19 -6.58 -0.57
N PHE A 67 -4.04 -5.93 -0.44
CA PHE A 67 -2.90 -6.55 0.24
C PHE A 67 -2.64 -5.81 1.54
N TYR A 68 -1.93 -6.45 2.45
CA TYR A 68 -1.65 -5.89 3.77
C TYR A 68 -0.16 -5.72 3.97
N VAL A 69 0.21 -4.60 4.58
CA VAL A 69 1.60 -4.26 4.88
C VAL A 69 1.78 -4.35 6.39
N LEU A 70 2.85 -5.03 6.82
CA LEU A 70 3.17 -5.11 8.25
C LEU A 70 3.65 -3.75 8.74
N VAL A 71 3.12 -3.34 9.90
CA VAL A 71 3.51 -2.06 10.50
C VAL A 71 3.70 -2.23 12.00
N ASP A 72 4.37 -1.27 12.62
CA ASP A 72 4.60 -1.28 14.07
C ASP A 72 3.39 -0.79 14.86
N THR A 73 2.72 0.23 14.36
CA THR A 73 1.51 0.75 15.00
C THR A 73 0.47 1.07 13.96
N ILE A 74 -0.74 0.56 14.18
CA ILE A 74 -1.84 0.79 13.24
C ILE A 74 -2.25 2.27 13.24
N GLU A 75 -2.44 2.83 14.43
CA GLU A 75 -2.94 4.20 14.57
C GLU A 75 -2.00 5.22 13.94
N ASP A 76 -0.71 5.09 14.23
CA ASP A 76 0.26 6.05 13.70
C ASP A 76 0.37 5.97 12.19
N THR A 77 0.28 4.76 11.64
CA THR A 77 0.34 4.60 10.19
C THR A 77 -0.87 5.20 9.51
N LEU A 78 -2.06 4.98 10.05
CA LEU A 78 -3.27 5.56 9.49
C LEU A 78 -3.22 7.09 9.54
N SER A 79 -2.75 7.64 10.66
CA SER A 79 -2.61 9.08 10.81
C SER A 79 -1.64 9.66 9.80
N LYS A 80 -0.50 8.97 9.60
CA LYS A 80 0.51 9.43 8.65
C LYS A 80 -0.01 9.35 7.22
N ALA A 81 -0.76 8.28 6.89
CA ALA A 81 -1.35 8.15 5.57
C ALA A 81 -2.26 9.35 5.27
N GLU A 82 -3.06 9.77 6.24
CA GLU A 82 -3.93 10.92 6.06
C GLU A 82 -3.13 12.21 5.85
N LYS A 83 -2.06 12.39 6.62
CA LYS A 83 -1.21 13.57 6.45
C LYS A 83 -0.57 13.62 5.08
N LEU A 84 -0.32 12.48 4.48
CA LEU A 84 0.31 12.40 3.17
C LEU A 84 -0.69 12.49 2.01
N GLY A 85 -1.98 12.64 2.33
CA GLY A 85 -3.00 12.83 1.31
C GLY A 85 -3.91 11.65 1.07
N GLY A 86 -3.68 10.55 1.76
CA GLY A 86 -4.58 9.41 1.69
C GLY A 86 -5.81 9.63 2.54
N LYS A 87 -6.66 8.62 2.61
CA LYS A 87 -7.90 8.71 3.37
C LYS A 87 -8.06 7.51 4.27
N LEU A 88 -8.61 7.73 5.45
CA LEU A 88 -8.95 6.67 6.36
C LEU A 88 -10.15 5.89 5.81
N VAL A 89 -10.02 4.58 5.74
CA VAL A 89 -11.11 3.72 5.31
C VAL A 89 -11.66 2.93 6.48
N LYS A 90 -10.78 2.40 7.32
CA LYS A 90 -11.23 1.67 8.51
C LYS A 90 -10.19 1.83 9.62
N GLU A 91 -10.67 2.23 10.79
CA GLU A 91 -9.81 2.37 11.95
C GLU A 91 -9.39 1.00 12.47
N LYS A 92 -8.45 1.00 13.41
CA LYS A 92 -7.89 -0.22 13.97
C LYS A 92 -8.97 -1.19 14.43
N ILE A 93 -8.86 -2.42 13.96
CA ILE A 93 -9.76 -3.52 14.30
C ILE A 93 -8.95 -4.65 14.90
N THR A 94 -9.44 -5.21 15.99
CA THR A 94 -8.83 -6.38 16.63
C THR A 94 -9.32 -7.63 15.91
N VAL A 95 -8.40 -8.54 15.63
CA VAL A 95 -8.74 -9.82 15.00
C VAL A 95 -8.39 -10.95 15.97
N GLY A 96 -9.32 -11.26 16.85
CA GLY A 96 -9.15 -12.33 17.84
C GLY A 96 -7.83 -12.20 18.58
N ASP A 97 -7.10 -13.29 18.63
CA ASP A 97 -5.78 -13.32 19.27
C ASP A 97 -4.65 -13.14 18.27
N MET A 98 -4.94 -12.84 17.02
CA MET A 98 -3.96 -12.83 15.96
C MET A 98 -3.26 -11.48 15.79
N GLY A 99 -4.00 -10.40 15.95
CA GLY A 99 -3.42 -9.08 15.76
C GLY A 99 -4.46 -8.03 15.46
N TRP A 100 -4.03 -7.00 14.75
CA TRP A 100 -4.88 -5.85 14.41
C TRP A 100 -4.66 -5.45 12.97
N TYR A 101 -5.68 -4.83 12.38
CA TYR A 101 -5.53 -4.26 11.05
C TYR A 101 -6.26 -2.94 10.95
N GLY A 102 -5.95 -2.22 9.89
CA GLY A 102 -6.67 -1.02 9.51
C GLY A 102 -6.59 -0.89 8.00
N LEU A 103 -7.38 0.00 7.45
CA LEU A 103 -7.41 0.24 6.00
C LEU A 103 -7.34 1.73 5.73
N PHE A 104 -6.58 2.10 4.71
CA PHE A 104 -6.57 3.47 4.19
C PHE A 104 -6.63 3.39 2.67
N SER A 105 -6.95 4.49 2.02
CA SER A 105 -6.83 4.56 0.58
C SER A 105 -5.67 5.47 0.22
N ASP A 106 -4.98 5.13 -0.86
CA ASP A 106 -3.88 5.95 -1.34
C ASP A 106 -4.42 7.14 -2.16
N LEU A 107 -3.55 7.84 -2.87
CA LEU A 107 -3.93 9.06 -3.59
C LEU A 107 -4.95 8.80 -4.70
N ASP A 108 -5.04 7.59 -5.19
CA ASP A 108 -5.95 7.23 -6.27
C ASP A 108 -7.14 6.40 -5.81
N GLY A 109 -7.30 6.21 -4.49
CA GLY A 109 -8.40 5.45 -3.96
C GLY A 109 -8.16 3.96 -3.88
N ASN A 110 -6.94 3.50 -4.13
CA ASN A 110 -6.61 2.09 -3.91
C ASN A 110 -6.65 1.83 -2.41
N VAL A 111 -7.38 0.79 -2.01
CA VAL A 111 -7.49 0.46 -0.58
C VAL A 111 -6.35 -0.48 -0.19
N ILE A 112 -5.57 -0.05 0.77
CA ILE A 112 -4.40 -0.77 1.26
C ILE A 112 -4.65 -1.13 2.71
N GLY A 113 -4.33 -2.36 3.08
CA GLY A 113 -4.43 -2.81 4.45
C GLY A 113 -3.11 -2.71 5.17
N ILE A 114 -3.17 -2.51 6.47
CA ILE A 114 -1.99 -2.59 7.32
C ILE A 114 -2.29 -3.55 8.44
N TRP A 115 -1.27 -4.27 8.87
CA TRP A 115 -1.43 -5.36 9.84
C TRP A 115 -0.33 -5.29 10.89
N LYS A 116 -0.72 -5.59 12.13
CA LYS A 116 0.24 -5.76 13.20
C LYS A 116 -0.07 -7.07 13.90
N ASN A 117 0.95 -7.92 14.03
CA ASN A 117 0.82 -9.18 14.74
C ASN A 117 0.69 -8.93 16.24
N LYS A 118 -0.05 -9.79 16.90
CA LYS A 118 -0.10 -9.74 18.35
C LYS A 118 1.30 -9.97 18.91
N GLU A 119 1.56 -9.38 20.06
CA GLU A 119 2.87 -9.51 20.68
C GLU A 119 3.31 -10.95 20.85
N GLN A 120 4.57 -11.16 20.64
CA GLN A 120 5.20 -12.46 20.81
C GLN A 120 5.65 -12.64 22.23
#